data_748cebb02468d394b11d040f446ff224
#
_entry.id   748cebb02468d394b11d040f446ff224
#
_cell.length_a   1.000
_cell.length_b   1.000
_cell.length_c   1.000
_cell.angle_alpha   90.00
_cell.angle_beta   90.00
_cell.angle_gamma   90.00
#
_symmetry.space_group_name_H-M   'P 1'
#
loop_
_entity.id
_entity.type
_entity.pdbx_description
1 polymer ?
#
loop_
_entity_poly.entity_id
_entity_poly.type
_entity_poly.pdbx_seq_one_letter_code
_entity_poly.pdbx_strand_id
1 'polypeptide(L)'
;KKNKIDVIMGTAKIQKGKKVAVVDKDGKTTEYSAEHIIIATGARSRELPNLPQDGVKVIGYRQALALPEQPKSMIVVGSGAIGVEFADFYNSMGTKVTIVEFMPNIVPVEDEEVSKHLEKSLKKSGIEIMTNASVESVDTSGKGVKANVKTATGNITLEADILLSAVGIAANIEDQGFEEV
;
A
#
# COMPACT_ATOMS: atom_id res chain seq x y z
N LYS A 1 25.28 20.11 -3.85
CA LYS A 1 26.43 21.06 -4.08
C LYS A 1 26.11 22.06 -5.20
N LYS A 2 25.60 21.61 -6.38
CA LYS A 2 25.30 22.48 -7.54
C LYS A 2 24.26 23.57 -7.20
N ASN A 3 23.27 23.23 -6.40
CA ASN A 3 22.13 24.13 -6.07
C ASN A 3 22.24 24.76 -4.67
N LYS A 4 23.39 24.66 -4.01
CA LYS A 4 23.64 25.19 -2.65
C LYS A 4 22.60 24.72 -1.63
N ILE A 5 22.23 23.43 -1.69
CA ILE A 5 21.30 22.81 -0.75
C ILE A 5 22.12 22.08 0.31
N ASP A 6 21.85 22.36 1.57
CA ASP A 6 22.38 21.64 2.71
C ASP A 6 21.47 20.45 3.03
N VAL A 7 22.06 19.26 3.17
CA VAL A 7 21.34 18.04 3.55
C VAL A 7 21.72 17.70 4.98
N ILE A 8 20.74 17.67 5.87
CA ILE A 8 20.91 17.37 7.28
C ILE A 8 20.27 16.01 7.54
N MET A 9 21.10 15.06 7.99
CA MET A 9 20.63 13.70 8.29
C MET A 9 20.26 13.57 9.76
N GLY A 10 19.07 13.03 10.04
CA GLY A 10 18.59 12.83 11.40
C GLY A 10 17.09 12.67 11.45
N THR A 11 16.54 12.52 12.67
CA THR A 11 15.11 12.51 12.93
C THR A 11 14.64 13.92 13.24
N ALA A 12 13.73 14.43 12.40
CA ALA A 12 13.23 15.80 12.51
C ALA A 12 11.90 15.84 13.27
N LYS A 13 11.73 16.85 14.13
CA LYS A 13 10.46 17.22 14.76
C LYS A 13 10.18 18.69 14.52
N ILE A 14 8.97 18.99 14.08
CA ILE A 14 8.52 20.37 13.92
C ILE A 14 8.21 20.99 15.30
N GLN A 15 8.44 22.28 15.45
CA GLN A 15 8.20 23.01 16.69
C GLN A 15 7.53 24.35 16.38
N LYS A 16 6.88 24.92 17.39
CA LYS A 16 6.31 26.27 17.30
C LYS A 16 7.34 27.31 16.87
N GLY A 17 6.89 28.36 16.19
CA GLY A 17 7.76 29.46 15.75
C GLY A 17 8.58 29.12 14.49
N LYS A 18 8.06 28.26 13.63
CA LYS A 18 8.71 27.87 12.35
C LYS A 18 10.10 27.25 12.57
N LYS A 19 10.20 26.35 13.54
CA LYS A 19 11.43 25.67 13.92
C LYS A 19 11.33 24.17 13.65
N VAL A 20 12.49 23.56 13.41
CA VAL A 20 12.64 22.12 13.25
C VAL A 20 13.82 21.67 14.11
N ALA A 21 13.57 20.81 15.09
CA ALA A 21 14.63 20.14 15.85
C ALA A 21 15.04 18.87 15.12
N VAL A 22 16.33 18.68 14.91
CA VAL A 22 16.87 17.47 14.28
C VAL A 22 17.80 16.76 15.24
N VAL A 23 17.49 15.50 15.53
CA VAL A 23 18.33 14.61 16.33
C VAL A 23 19.19 13.78 15.38
N ASP A 24 20.50 13.91 15.47
CA ASP A 24 21.43 13.16 14.66
C ASP A 24 21.66 11.71 15.18
N LYS A 25 22.49 10.94 14.50
CA LYS A 25 22.82 9.56 14.86
C LYS A 25 23.51 9.42 16.23
N ASP A 26 24.13 10.48 16.73
CA ASP A 26 24.86 10.52 18.00
C ASP A 26 23.98 11.05 19.16
N GLY A 27 22.67 11.28 18.87
CA GLY A 27 21.68 11.79 19.82
C GLY A 27 21.76 13.29 20.08
N LYS A 28 22.60 14.03 19.34
CA LYS A 28 22.70 15.48 19.47
C LYS A 28 21.54 16.15 18.75
N THR A 29 20.84 17.03 19.45
CA THR A 29 19.76 17.84 18.90
C THR A 29 20.31 19.17 18.40
N THR A 30 19.94 19.53 17.17
CA THR A 30 20.21 20.86 16.60
C THR A 30 18.90 21.49 16.13
N GLU A 31 18.67 22.74 16.45
CA GLU A 31 17.47 23.47 16.05
C GLU A 31 17.76 24.32 14.81
N TYR A 32 16.84 24.28 13.86
CA TYR A 32 16.85 25.07 12.63
C TYR A 32 15.59 25.92 12.55
N SER A 33 15.65 27.07 11.90
CA SER A 33 14.50 27.92 11.62
C SER A 33 14.42 28.26 10.14
N ALA A 34 13.21 28.43 9.62
CA ALA A 34 12.96 28.81 8.23
C ALA A 34 11.69 29.63 8.13
N GLU A 35 11.59 30.51 7.14
CA GLU A 35 10.35 31.25 6.87
C GLU A 35 9.22 30.32 6.37
N HIS A 36 9.58 29.30 5.61
CA HIS A 36 8.68 28.29 5.06
C HIS A 36 9.22 26.89 5.31
N ILE A 37 8.36 25.97 5.71
CA ILE A 37 8.69 24.56 5.95
C ILE A 37 7.79 23.71 5.08
N ILE A 38 8.40 22.81 4.28
CA ILE A 38 7.68 21.81 3.49
C ILE A 38 7.76 20.49 4.23
N ILE A 39 6.58 19.91 4.55
CA ILE A 39 6.44 18.60 5.17
C ILE A 39 6.34 17.56 4.06
N ALA A 40 7.33 16.69 3.97
CA ALA A 40 7.43 15.64 2.96
C ALA A 40 7.86 14.32 3.60
N THR A 41 7.16 13.92 4.67
CA THR A 41 7.51 12.77 5.52
C THR A 41 7.13 11.42 4.92
N GLY A 42 6.44 11.43 3.79
CA GLY A 42 6.03 10.24 3.06
C GLY A 42 4.85 9.51 3.68
N ALA A 43 4.64 8.29 3.21
CA ALA A 43 3.54 7.44 3.62
C ALA A 43 4.00 5.96 3.70
N ARG A 44 3.18 5.14 4.32
CA ARG A 44 3.34 3.68 4.43
C ARG A 44 2.06 2.96 4.04
N SER A 45 2.15 1.69 3.69
CA SER A 45 0.97 0.85 3.50
C SER A 45 0.13 0.85 4.78
N ARG A 46 -1.18 0.94 4.63
CA ARG A 46 -2.11 0.68 5.74
C ARG A 46 -2.14 -0.84 5.99
N GLU A 47 -2.12 -1.21 7.25
CA GLU A 47 -2.31 -2.60 7.66
C GLU A 47 -3.70 -2.81 8.24
N LEU A 48 -4.30 -3.95 7.92
CA LEU A 48 -5.53 -4.41 8.57
C LEU A 48 -5.17 -5.46 9.62
N PRO A 49 -5.85 -5.49 10.77
CA PRO A 49 -5.54 -6.45 11.85
C PRO A 49 -5.61 -7.92 11.42
N ASN A 50 -6.48 -8.24 10.47
CA ASN A 50 -6.68 -9.58 9.90
C ASN A 50 -5.79 -9.85 8.67
N LEU A 51 -4.97 -8.90 8.27
CA LEU A 51 -4.09 -8.98 7.10
C LEU A 51 -2.71 -8.36 7.40
N PRO A 52 -1.97 -8.89 8.41
CA PRO A 52 -0.66 -8.38 8.74
C PRO A 52 0.33 -8.66 7.60
N GLN A 53 1.15 -7.67 7.26
CA GLN A 53 2.18 -7.80 6.24
C GLN A 53 3.44 -8.44 6.85
N ASP A 54 3.90 -9.56 6.29
CA ASP A 54 5.17 -10.21 6.67
C ASP A 54 6.34 -9.75 5.78
N GLY A 55 6.04 -8.98 4.72
CA GLY A 55 7.02 -8.48 3.77
C GLY A 55 7.58 -9.52 2.80
N VAL A 56 7.11 -10.77 2.87
CA VAL A 56 7.58 -11.90 2.06
C VAL A 56 6.45 -12.50 1.23
N LYS A 57 5.37 -12.92 1.85
CA LYS A 57 4.20 -13.54 1.21
C LYS A 57 2.98 -12.61 1.23
N VAL A 58 2.78 -11.90 2.33
CA VAL A 58 1.81 -10.81 2.45
C VAL A 58 2.58 -9.52 2.41
N ILE A 59 2.50 -8.81 1.29
CA ILE A 59 3.36 -7.67 0.98
C ILE A 59 2.55 -6.39 0.78
N GLY A 60 3.21 -5.26 0.96
CA GLY A 60 2.73 -3.95 0.56
C GLY A 60 3.31 -3.50 -0.79
N TYR A 61 2.92 -2.31 -1.23
CA TYR A 61 3.34 -1.75 -2.52
C TYR A 61 4.87 -1.62 -2.67
N ARG A 62 5.60 -1.35 -1.58
CA ARG A 62 7.06 -1.19 -1.64
C ARG A 62 7.76 -2.49 -2.00
N GLN A 63 7.35 -3.61 -1.41
CA GLN A 63 7.87 -4.92 -1.76
C GLN A 63 7.43 -5.32 -3.16
N ALA A 64 6.17 -5.02 -3.55
CA ALA A 64 5.68 -5.32 -4.89
C ALA A 64 6.47 -4.61 -6.00
N LEU A 65 7.01 -3.41 -5.75
CA LEU A 65 7.89 -2.69 -6.69
C LEU A 65 9.25 -3.37 -6.90
N ALA A 66 9.68 -4.23 -5.99
CA ALA A 66 11.04 -4.77 -5.96
C ALA A 66 11.08 -6.28 -5.66
N LEU A 67 10.04 -7.02 -6.06
CA LEU A 67 10.05 -8.49 -5.92
C LEU A 67 11.24 -9.09 -6.70
N PRO A 68 12.04 -9.95 -6.06
CA PRO A 68 13.20 -10.54 -6.71
C PRO A 68 12.82 -11.54 -7.81
N GLU A 69 11.63 -12.13 -7.70
CA GLU A 69 11.09 -13.10 -8.66
C GLU A 69 9.63 -12.77 -8.97
N GLN A 70 9.24 -12.98 -10.22
CA GLN A 70 7.86 -12.84 -10.64
C GLN A 70 7.02 -13.99 -10.07
N PRO A 71 5.94 -13.71 -9.30
CA PRO A 71 5.04 -14.75 -8.83
C PRO A 71 4.20 -15.30 -9.98
N LYS A 72 3.85 -16.59 -9.91
CA LYS A 72 2.94 -17.22 -10.89
C LYS A 72 1.48 -16.81 -10.64
N SER A 73 1.16 -16.52 -9.38
CA SER A 73 -0.17 -16.13 -8.95
C SER A 73 -0.12 -15.06 -7.85
N MET A 74 -1.05 -14.12 -7.89
CA MET A 74 -1.15 -13.02 -6.93
C MET A 74 -2.61 -12.73 -6.58
N ILE A 75 -2.89 -12.61 -5.28
CA ILE A 75 -4.13 -12.01 -4.78
C ILE A 75 -3.84 -10.56 -4.47
N VAL A 76 -4.64 -9.63 -5.02
CA VAL A 76 -4.57 -8.20 -4.71
C VAL A 76 -5.78 -7.83 -3.87
N VAL A 77 -5.56 -7.41 -2.63
CA VAL A 77 -6.61 -6.98 -1.70
C VAL A 77 -6.74 -5.47 -1.73
N GLY A 78 -7.89 -5.00 -2.18
CA GLY A 78 -8.17 -3.60 -2.46
C GLY A 78 -7.96 -3.24 -3.92
N SER A 79 -8.91 -2.52 -4.49
CA SER A 79 -8.97 -2.12 -5.89
C SER A 79 -8.91 -0.61 -6.11
N GLY A 80 -8.32 0.14 -5.17
CA GLY A 80 -7.94 1.53 -5.41
C GLY A 80 -6.86 1.65 -6.49
N ALA A 81 -6.40 2.84 -6.81
CA ALA A 81 -5.39 3.09 -7.85
C ALA A 81 -4.19 2.14 -7.73
N ILE A 82 -3.60 2.01 -6.54
CA ILE A 82 -2.47 1.11 -6.29
C ILE A 82 -2.81 -0.34 -6.64
N GLY A 83 -3.97 -0.84 -6.19
CA GLY A 83 -4.37 -2.22 -6.42
C GLY A 83 -4.57 -2.55 -7.90
N VAL A 84 -5.27 -1.71 -8.65
CA VAL A 84 -5.55 -1.97 -10.07
C VAL A 84 -4.30 -1.81 -10.94
N GLU A 85 -3.41 -0.86 -10.62
CA GLU A 85 -2.15 -0.66 -11.33
C GLU A 85 -1.21 -1.87 -11.15
N PHE A 86 -1.03 -2.38 -9.94
CA PHE A 86 -0.24 -3.59 -9.71
C PHE A 86 -0.90 -4.83 -10.32
N ALA A 87 -2.22 -4.94 -10.25
CA ALA A 87 -2.94 -6.06 -10.86
C ALA A 87 -2.71 -6.10 -12.37
N ASP A 88 -2.84 -4.96 -13.06
CA ASP A 88 -2.60 -4.86 -14.50
C ASP A 88 -1.13 -5.13 -14.86
N PHE A 89 -0.20 -4.53 -14.10
CA PHE A 89 1.24 -4.74 -14.30
C PHE A 89 1.61 -6.23 -14.21
N TYR A 90 1.27 -6.90 -13.10
CA TYR A 90 1.63 -8.30 -12.91
C TYR A 90 0.91 -9.23 -13.88
N ASN A 91 -0.37 -8.96 -14.17
CA ASN A 91 -1.12 -9.70 -15.18
C ASN A 91 -0.48 -9.57 -16.58
N SER A 92 -0.07 -8.38 -16.97
CA SER A 92 0.63 -8.13 -18.24
C SER A 92 1.98 -8.85 -18.33
N MET A 93 2.63 -9.10 -17.19
CA MET A 93 3.85 -9.90 -17.09
C MET A 93 3.58 -11.42 -17.09
N GLY A 94 2.32 -11.85 -17.06
CA GLY A 94 1.93 -13.27 -17.09
C GLY A 94 1.63 -13.90 -15.72
N THR A 95 1.54 -13.11 -14.66
CA THR A 95 1.05 -13.56 -13.34
C THR A 95 -0.47 -13.74 -13.38
N LYS A 96 -1.00 -14.84 -12.87
CA LYS A 96 -2.45 -14.98 -12.66
C LYS A 96 -2.88 -14.10 -11.49
N VAL A 97 -3.72 -13.09 -11.75
CA VAL A 97 -4.14 -12.11 -10.74
C VAL A 97 -5.63 -12.22 -10.40
N THR A 98 -5.93 -12.20 -9.10
CA THR A 98 -7.28 -12.09 -8.56
C THR A 98 -7.37 -10.87 -7.66
N ILE A 99 -8.25 -9.91 -7.97
CA ILE A 99 -8.57 -8.76 -7.12
C ILE A 99 -9.70 -9.13 -6.17
N VAL A 100 -9.54 -8.83 -4.88
CA VAL A 100 -10.58 -8.92 -3.85
C VAL A 100 -10.88 -7.52 -3.34
N GLU A 101 -12.12 -7.05 -3.57
CA GLU A 101 -12.56 -5.70 -3.21
C GLU A 101 -13.78 -5.76 -2.29
N PHE A 102 -13.70 -5.05 -1.17
CA PHE A 102 -14.78 -4.96 -0.18
C PHE A 102 -16.00 -4.18 -0.72
N MET A 103 -15.75 -3.14 -1.50
CA MET A 103 -16.77 -2.27 -2.08
C MET A 103 -17.49 -2.95 -3.27
N PRO A 104 -18.67 -2.48 -3.66
CA PRO A 104 -19.41 -3.06 -4.80
C PRO A 104 -18.76 -2.80 -6.16
N ASN A 105 -17.90 -1.80 -6.27
CA ASN A 105 -17.21 -1.43 -7.50
C ASN A 105 -15.70 -1.34 -7.24
N ILE A 106 -14.89 -1.61 -8.26
CA ILE A 106 -13.45 -1.29 -8.23
C ILE A 106 -13.26 0.23 -8.33
N VAL A 107 -12.08 0.73 -7.97
CA VAL A 107 -11.77 2.18 -7.90
C VAL A 107 -12.92 2.99 -7.29
N PRO A 108 -13.35 2.68 -6.07
CA PRO A 108 -14.63 3.12 -5.50
C PRO A 108 -14.74 4.63 -5.25
N VAL A 109 -13.66 5.38 -5.43
CA VAL A 109 -13.63 6.84 -5.32
C VAL A 109 -13.87 7.54 -6.66
N GLU A 110 -13.88 6.78 -7.75
CA GLU A 110 -14.11 7.27 -9.09
C GLU A 110 -15.60 7.23 -9.47
N ASP A 111 -15.95 7.82 -10.59
CA ASP A 111 -17.29 7.74 -11.16
C ASP A 111 -17.67 6.29 -11.48
N GLU A 112 -18.93 5.94 -11.23
CA GLU A 112 -19.40 4.55 -11.36
C GLU A 112 -19.32 4.03 -12.81
N GLU A 113 -19.52 4.89 -13.82
CA GLU A 113 -19.40 4.52 -15.22
C GLU A 113 -17.95 4.24 -15.59
N VAL A 114 -17.01 5.06 -15.08
CA VAL A 114 -15.57 4.86 -15.22
C VAL A 114 -15.15 3.54 -14.56
N SER A 115 -15.60 3.27 -13.35
CA SER A 115 -15.34 2.01 -12.62
C SER A 115 -15.79 0.79 -13.41
N LYS A 116 -17.00 0.81 -13.94
CA LYS A 116 -17.56 -0.29 -14.77
C LYS A 116 -16.75 -0.50 -16.03
N HIS A 117 -16.31 0.59 -16.66
CA HIS A 117 -15.52 0.52 -17.90
C HIS A 117 -14.15 -0.11 -17.63
N LEU A 118 -13.48 0.33 -16.57
CA LEU A 118 -12.19 -0.22 -16.14
C LEU A 118 -12.32 -1.70 -15.76
N GLU A 119 -13.33 -2.08 -14.97
CA GLU A 119 -13.57 -3.47 -14.58
C GLU A 119 -13.72 -4.38 -15.79
N LYS A 120 -14.53 -3.95 -16.79
CA LYS A 120 -14.69 -4.69 -18.04
C LYS A 120 -13.36 -4.86 -18.80
N SER A 121 -12.53 -3.84 -18.82
CA SER A 121 -11.21 -3.89 -19.45
C SER A 121 -10.28 -4.87 -18.76
N LEU A 122 -10.16 -4.79 -17.42
CA LEU A 122 -9.31 -5.67 -16.63
C LEU A 122 -9.76 -7.14 -16.72
N LYS A 123 -11.07 -7.41 -16.67
CA LYS A 123 -11.62 -8.76 -16.88
C LYS A 123 -11.31 -9.29 -18.29
N LYS A 124 -11.38 -8.45 -19.31
CA LYS A 124 -11.00 -8.83 -20.68
C LYS A 124 -9.51 -9.18 -20.80
N SER A 125 -8.65 -8.55 -20.00
CA SER A 125 -7.22 -8.85 -19.92
C SER A 125 -6.93 -10.14 -19.14
N GLY A 126 -7.93 -10.78 -18.51
CA GLY A 126 -7.77 -12.04 -17.78
C GLY A 126 -7.67 -11.91 -16.26
N ILE A 127 -7.83 -10.71 -15.71
CA ILE A 127 -7.85 -10.49 -14.25
C ILE A 127 -9.18 -10.96 -13.69
N GLU A 128 -9.15 -11.81 -12.67
CA GLU A 128 -10.32 -12.17 -11.88
C GLU A 128 -10.64 -11.04 -10.89
N ILE A 129 -11.91 -10.61 -10.80
CA ILE A 129 -12.32 -9.51 -9.91
C ILE A 129 -13.52 -9.96 -9.09
N MET A 130 -13.38 -9.87 -7.79
CA MET A 130 -14.38 -10.18 -6.78
C MET A 130 -14.70 -8.92 -5.99
N THR A 131 -15.85 -8.33 -6.23
CA THR A 131 -16.40 -7.21 -5.46
C THR A 131 -17.34 -7.70 -4.36
N ASN A 132 -17.70 -6.85 -3.38
CA ASN A 132 -18.45 -7.23 -2.17
C ASN A 132 -17.82 -8.45 -1.47
N ALA A 133 -16.49 -8.50 -1.46
CA ALA A 133 -15.71 -9.60 -0.92
C ALA A 133 -14.63 -9.09 0.04
N SER A 134 -14.43 -9.77 1.16
CA SER A 134 -13.43 -9.38 2.17
C SER A 134 -12.56 -10.55 2.56
N VAL A 135 -11.24 -10.29 2.70
CA VAL A 135 -10.31 -11.26 3.28
C VAL A 135 -10.49 -11.27 4.79
N GLU A 136 -10.90 -12.42 5.33
CA GLU A 136 -11.11 -12.60 6.78
C GLU A 136 -9.85 -13.06 7.50
N SER A 137 -9.04 -13.88 6.83
CA SER A 137 -7.77 -14.38 7.37
C SER A 137 -6.84 -14.86 6.25
N VAL A 138 -5.55 -14.91 6.54
CA VAL A 138 -4.53 -15.43 5.63
C VAL A 138 -3.64 -16.42 6.39
N ASP A 139 -3.43 -17.59 5.81
CA ASP A 139 -2.45 -18.58 6.24
C ASP A 139 -1.23 -18.53 5.30
N THR A 140 -0.06 -18.31 5.89
CA THR A 140 1.25 -18.24 5.20
C THR A 140 2.16 -19.42 5.55
N SER A 141 1.67 -20.44 6.24
CA SER A 141 2.47 -21.60 6.69
C SER A 141 2.94 -22.48 5.55
N GLY A 142 2.23 -22.50 4.42
CA GLY A 142 2.58 -23.27 3.21
C GLY A 142 3.63 -22.60 2.33
N LYS A 143 3.76 -23.04 1.08
CA LYS A 143 4.68 -22.44 0.10
C LYS A 143 4.23 -21.04 -0.37
N GLY A 144 2.92 -20.82 -0.45
CA GLY A 144 2.29 -19.55 -0.82
C GLY A 144 1.37 -19.06 0.30
N VAL A 145 0.29 -18.41 -0.09
CA VAL A 145 -0.76 -17.89 0.79
C VAL A 145 -2.07 -18.62 0.54
N LYS A 146 -2.85 -18.80 1.61
CA LYS A 146 -4.26 -19.23 1.54
C LYS A 146 -5.10 -18.16 2.22
N ALA A 147 -5.91 -17.46 1.45
CA ALA A 147 -6.79 -16.40 1.93
C ALA A 147 -8.22 -16.92 2.05
N ASN A 148 -8.80 -16.83 3.23
CA ASN A 148 -10.23 -17.05 3.42
C ASN A 148 -10.97 -15.77 3.06
N VAL A 149 -11.82 -15.84 2.06
CA VAL A 149 -12.55 -14.70 1.52
C VAL A 149 -14.04 -14.89 1.76
N LYS A 150 -14.64 -13.95 2.45
CA LYS A 150 -16.09 -13.85 2.60
C LYS A 150 -16.68 -13.16 1.39
N THR A 151 -17.69 -13.79 0.79
CA THR A 151 -18.44 -13.26 -0.35
C THR A 151 -19.92 -13.21 -0.03
N ALA A 152 -20.73 -12.64 -0.90
CA ALA A 152 -22.18 -12.60 -0.77
C ALA A 152 -22.82 -14.01 -0.73
N THR A 153 -22.17 -15.01 -1.32
CA THR A 153 -22.68 -16.41 -1.43
C THR A 153 -22.06 -17.37 -0.42
N GLY A 154 -21.16 -16.90 0.44
CA GLY A 154 -20.46 -17.70 1.45
C GLY A 154 -18.95 -17.49 1.43
N ASN A 155 -18.26 -18.29 2.22
CA ASN A 155 -16.80 -18.21 2.32
C ASN A 155 -16.14 -19.13 1.29
N ILE A 156 -15.07 -18.62 0.68
CA ILE A 156 -14.22 -19.38 -0.24
C ILE A 156 -12.76 -19.26 0.19
N THR A 157 -11.92 -20.16 -0.27
CA THR A 157 -10.46 -20.07 -0.09
C THR A 157 -9.80 -19.79 -1.43
N LEU A 158 -8.99 -18.73 -1.47
CA LEU A 158 -8.12 -18.42 -2.60
C LEU A 158 -6.68 -18.80 -2.24
N GLU A 159 -5.95 -19.37 -3.20
CA GLU A 159 -4.54 -19.72 -3.06
C GLU A 159 -3.71 -18.95 -4.09
N ALA A 160 -2.56 -18.43 -3.67
CA ALA A 160 -1.60 -17.75 -4.54
C ALA A 160 -0.16 -17.85 -3.98
N ASP A 161 0.83 -17.49 -4.79
CA ASP A 161 2.21 -17.39 -4.32
C ASP A 161 2.37 -16.18 -3.39
N ILE A 162 1.74 -15.05 -3.74
CA ILE A 162 1.84 -13.76 -3.05
C ILE A 162 0.45 -13.15 -2.85
N LEU A 163 0.28 -12.45 -1.73
CA LEU A 163 -0.84 -11.56 -1.50
C LEU A 163 -0.32 -10.13 -1.35
N LEU A 164 -0.80 -9.23 -2.22
CA LEU A 164 -0.55 -7.79 -2.13
C LEU A 164 -1.68 -7.11 -1.37
N SER A 165 -1.36 -6.50 -0.24
CA SER A 165 -2.27 -5.64 0.50
C SER A 165 -2.22 -4.21 -0.07
N ALA A 166 -3.29 -3.81 -0.77
CA ALA A 166 -3.47 -2.51 -1.39
C ALA A 166 -4.66 -1.73 -0.81
N VAL A 167 -4.90 -1.88 0.50
CA VAL A 167 -6.05 -1.33 1.24
C VAL A 167 -5.87 0.15 1.63
N GLY A 168 -4.95 0.84 0.99
CA GLY A 168 -4.66 2.24 1.17
C GLY A 168 -3.32 2.52 1.81
N ILE A 169 -3.06 3.80 2.04
CA ILE A 169 -1.83 4.32 2.66
C ILE A 169 -2.17 5.15 3.90
N ALA A 170 -1.21 5.24 4.79
CA ALA A 170 -1.24 6.13 5.95
C ALA A 170 -0.05 7.10 5.88
N ALA A 171 -0.30 8.38 6.08
CA ALA A 171 0.76 9.38 6.15
C ALA A 171 1.67 9.11 7.36
N ASN A 172 2.97 9.39 7.21
CA ASN A 172 3.91 9.33 8.33
C ASN A 172 3.90 10.66 9.06
N ILE A 173 3.06 10.78 10.07
CA ILE A 173 2.85 12.02 10.83
C ILE A 173 3.05 11.85 12.34
N GLU A 174 3.14 10.62 12.83
CA GLU A 174 3.29 10.33 14.25
C GLU A 174 4.67 10.76 14.75
N ASP A 175 4.77 11.23 16.00
CA ASP A 175 6.00 11.61 16.71
C ASP A 175 6.82 12.72 16.03
N GLN A 176 6.23 13.47 15.11
CA GLN A 176 6.90 14.53 14.37
C GLN A 176 6.60 15.94 14.90
N GLY A 177 5.83 16.06 15.98
CA GLY A 177 5.51 17.33 16.64
C GLY A 177 4.40 18.12 15.98
N PHE A 178 3.61 17.51 15.06
CA PHE A 178 2.51 18.21 14.39
C PHE A 178 1.37 18.57 15.35
N GLU A 179 1.21 17.81 16.45
CA GLU A 179 0.20 18.06 17.46
C GLU A 179 0.48 19.33 18.29
N GLU A 180 1.70 19.85 18.21
CA GLU A 180 2.16 21.01 19.00
C GLU A 180 2.13 22.33 18.23
N VAL A 181 1.85 22.32 16.92
CA VAL A 181 1.99 23.50 16.02
C VAL A 181 0.71 23.89 15.32
#